data_4a72bb649a3509b04479d59b9fcebd5b
#
_entry.id   4a72bb649a3509b04479d59b9fcebd5b
#
_cell.length_a   1.000
_cell.length_b   1.000
_cell.length_c   1.000
_cell.angle_alpha   90.00
_cell.angle_beta   90.00
_cell.angle_gamma   90.00
#
_symmetry.space_group_name_H-M   'P 1'
#
loop_
_entity.id
_entity.type
_entity.pdbx_description
1 polymer ?
#
loop_
_entity_poly.entity_id
_entity_poly.type
_entity_poly.pdbx_seq_one_letter_code
_entity_poly.pdbx_strand_id
1 'polypeptide(L)'
;MSDLFNASTVRCSGPYAFGPSMGSSSRRGFIRMGLGGFAGLSLPGILRLQAQSPTPDTEKKSEKTAVIMVWKPGGCSHIDTYDPKPNAESEYRGPFGTIPTKIAGMHFTELLPMQAAIADKFTVLRSMRQTAGGHPAGSMQMLSGDPDTRDKPKPKYPDWMTVANYLRSAEGPRTNPLPMYVGINPPLEYNGPAYLGDAYSPFTVTGDPNSPNFSVPNIGLSDQSEILRLSRRSTLRQRLDTLERAFDQQGELGALDQFEAQAMTLLTNPKTKEAFDLTKEDDRTRDRYGRNAWGQQLLMARRLIEAGVEVLTTSLSGALCGRVHNWDDHAVNQHVFDAMRFRAKAYDQAVSALIEDIYQRGLDKRVLVVVTGEFGRTPKINYAASTGAGDASAPAGTQQPGRDHWPRAFSNIWAGGGIQTGRFIGATDKRGEDSIERICDAGDFLATIYHHLGIDSAKTMIRDFNGRPTPLVDHGKPIPELIG
;
A
#
# COMPACT_ATOMS: atom_id res chain seq x y z
N MET A 1 -34.17 -42.71 -37.02
CA MET A 1 -35.30 -42.05 -37.68
C MET A 1 -35.03 -40.58 -37.50
N SER A 2 -34.29 -40.02 -38.45
CA SER A 2 -34.73 -39.39 -39.71
C SER A 2 -35.58 -38.16 -39.41
N ASP A 3 -35.32 -37.01 -39.77
CA ASP A 3 -34.85 -36.21 -40.89
C ASP A 3 -35.33 -34.79 -40.56
N LEU A 4 -34.94 -33.70 -41.05
CA LEU A 4 -34.35 -33.18 -42.27
C LEU A 4 -34.08 -31.65 -42.07
N PHE A 5 -32.97 -31.23 -42.60
CA PHE A 5 -32.64 -29.98 -43.24
C PHE A 5 -33.80 -29.07 -43.66
N ASN A 6 -33.69 -27.74 -43.47
CA ASN A 6 -33.66 -26.88 -44.66
C ASN A 6 -33.03 -25.48 -44.38
N ALA A 7 -32.13 -25.14 -45.25
CA ALA A 7 -31.53 -23.81 -45.40
C ALA A 7 -32.44 -22.97 -46.33
N SER A 8 -32.56 -21.69 -46.01
CA SER A 8 -33.02 -20.72 -47.02
C SER A 8 -32.26 -19.41 -46.90
N THR A 9 -31.43 -19.23 -47.89
CA THR A 9 -30.74 -18.02 -48.31
C THR A 9 -31.73 -16.92 -48.67
N VAL A 10 -31.49 -15.68 -48.19
CA VAL A 10 -32.09 -14.48 -48.76
C VAL A 10 -31.00 -13.58 -49.31
N ARG A 11 -31.11 -13.29 -50.61
CA ARG A 11 -30.21 -12.47 -51.41
C ARG A 11 -30.47 -10.99 -51.19
N CYS A 12 -29.39 -10.21 -51.25
CA CYS A 12 -29.40 -8.76 -51.40
C CYS A 12 -29.95 -8.32 -52.76
N SER A 13 -30.74 -7.26 -52.80
CA SER A 13 -30.91 -6.41 -53.96
C SER A 13 -31.36 -5.01 -53.55
N GLY A 14 -30.62 -4.00 -54.01
CA GLY A 14 -30.98 -2.59 -53.99
C GLY A 14 -29.75 -1.66 -53.98
N PRO A 15 -29.69 -0.72 -54.96
CA PRO A 15 -28.48 0.06 -55.18
C PRO A 15 -28.42 1.26 -54.26
N TYR A 16 -27.29 1.44 -53.60
CA TYR A 16 -26.94 2.70 -52.93
C TYR A 16 -26.26 3.63 -53.92
N ALA A 17 -26.87 4.80 -54.10
CA ALA A 17 -26.31 5.89 -54.88
C ALA A 17 -25.04 6.42 -54.24
N PHE A 18 -23.96 6.46 -54.99
CA PHE A 18 -22.73 7.12 -54.62
C PHE A 18 -22.93 8.63 -54.62
N GLY A 19 -22.72 9.29 -53.45
CA GLY A 19 -22.49 10.72 -53.36
C GLY A 19 -21.12 11.11 -53.94
N PRO A 20 -20.86 12.39 -54.23
CA PRO A 20 -19.74 12.80 -55.08
C PRO A 20 -18.39 12.50 -54.45
N SER A 21 -17.49 11.99 -55.25
CA SER A 21 -16.10 11.70 -54.99
C SER A 21 -15.37 12.94 -54.46
N MET A 22 -14.86 12.87 -53.24
CA MET A 22 -13.84 13.83 -52.79
C MET A 22 -12.58 13.67 -53.62
N GLY A 23 -12.29 14.71 -54.44
CA GLY A 23 -11.09 14.79 -55.25
C GLY A 23 -9.82 14.64 -54.39
N SER A 24 -8.86 13.90 -54.85
CA SER A 24 -7.55 13.71 -54.28
C SER A 24 -6.90 15.06 -54.01
N SER A 25 -6.78 15.43 -52.71
CA SER A 25 -6.03 16.62 -52.33
C SER A 25 -4.55 16.37 -52.56
N SER A 26 -3.91 17.22 -53.39
CA SER A 26 -2.48 17.16 -53.64
C SER A 26 -1.68 17.41 -52.34
N ARG A 27 -0.47 16.83 -52.21
CA ARG A 27 0.45 17.07 -51.07
C ARG A 27 0.63 18.55 -50.75
N ARG A 28 0.55 19.45 -51.72
CA ARG A 28 0.57 20.91 -51.54
C ARG A 28 -0.69 21.44 -50.85
N GLY A 29 -1.89 20.88 -51.10
CA GLY A 29 -3.13 21.25 -50.44
C GLY A 29 -3.13 20.84 -48.97
N PHE A 30 -2.58 19.66 -48.66
CA PHE A 30 -2.44 19.17 -47.27
C PHE A 30 -1.47 20.05 -46.44
N ILE A 31 -0.35 20.46 -47.04
CA ILE A 31 0.61 21.33 -46.35
C ILE A 31 0.03 22.75 -46.15
N ARG A 32 -0.75 23.27 -47.11
CA ARG A 32 -1.40 24.59 -46.94
C ARG A 32 -2.52 24.56 -45.88
N MET A 33 -3.29 23.49 -45.75
CA MET A 33 -4.28 23.32 -44.67
C MET A 33 -3.61 23.13 -43.31
N GLY A 34 -2.50 22.39 -43.23
CA GLY A 34 -1.72 22.21 -41.98
C GLY A 34 -1.08 23.52 -41.49
N LEU A 35 -0.50 24.30 -42.38
CA LEU A 35 0.09 25.59 -42.04
C LEU A 35 -0.94 26.69 -41.75
N GLY A 36 -2.14 26.66 -42.38
CA GLY A 36 -3.23 27.60 -42.08
C GLY A 36 -3.87 27.37 -40.72
N GLY A 37 -3.91 26.11 -40.26
CA GLY A 37 -4.38 25.76 -38.89
C GLY A 37 -3.46 26.20 -37.76
N PHE A 38 -2.16 26.23 -38.01
CA PHE A 38 -1.19 26.69 -37.01
C PHE A 38 -1.05 28.23 -36.92
N ALA A 39 -1.40 28.97 -37.96
CA ALA A 39 -1.33 30.44 -37.97
C ALA A 39 -2.45 31.11 -37.15
N GLY A 40 -3.51 30.39 -36.76
CA GLY A 40 -4.62 30.87 -35.92
C GLY A 40 -4.34 30.77 -34.41
N LEU A 41 -3.32 30.03 -34.00
CA LEU A 41 -2.93 29.89 -32.59
C LEU A 41 -1.69 30.75 -32.31
N SER A 42 -1.85 32.07 -32.34
CA SER A 42 -0.79 32.96 -31.87
C SER A 42 -0.66 32.90 -30.35
N LEU A 43 0.57 33.01 -29.84
CA LEU A 43 0.87 33.05 -28.38
C LEU A 43 -0.10 33.99 -27.60
N PRO A 44 -0.51 35.16 -28.13
CA PRO A 44 -1.54 36.00 -27.53
C PRO A 44 -2.94 35.37 -27.50
N GLY A 45 -3.27 34.47 -28.44
CA GLY A 45 -4.56 33.75 -28.45
C GLY A 45 -4.62 32.67 -27.38
N ILE A 46 -3.52 31.95 -27.16
CA ILE A 46 -3.40 30.93 -26.08
C ILE A 46 -3.42 31.62 -24.72
N LEU A 47 -2.73 32.73 -24.57
CA LEU A 47 -2.74 33.54 -23.33
C LEU A 47 -4.10 34.17 -23.05
N ARG A 48 -4.87 34.56 -24.08
CA ARG A 48 -6.25 35.03 -23.91
C ARG A 48 -7.22 33.92 -23.53
N LEU A 49 -7.07 32.71 -24.05
CA LEU A 49 -7.85 31.53 -23.65
C LEU A 49 -7.52 31.11 -22.21
N GLN A 50 -6.27 31.22 -21.78
CA GLN A 50 -5.87 31.00 -20.39
C GLN A 50 -6.38 32.10 -19.43
N ALA A 51 -6.48 33.36 -19.92
CA ALA A 51 -7.01 34.48 -19.13
C ALA A 51 -8.54 34.54 -19.07
N GLN A 52 -9.25 33.78 -19.93
CA GLN A 52 -10.71 33.65 -19.91
C GLN A 52 -11.20 32.36 -19.23
N SER A 53 -10.28 31.48 -18.83
CA SER A 53 -10.63 30.44 -17.87
C SER A 53 -11.03 31.13 -16.56
N PRO A 54 -12.19 30.80 -15.97
CA PRO A 54 -12.51 31.33 -14.63
C PRO A 54 -11.32 31.03 -13.76
N THR A 55 -10.76 32.06 -13.12
CA THR A 55 -9.81 31.88 -12.02
C THR A 55 -10.46 30.85 -11.10
N PRO A 56 -9.85 29.69 -10.86
CA PRO A 56 -10.37 28.84 -9.82
C PRO A 56 -10.38 29.72 -8.57
N ASP A 57 -11.55 29.85 -7.95
CA ASP A 57 -11.60 30.31 -6.57
C ASP A 57 -10.39 29.75 -5.87
N THR A 58 -9.75 30.57 -5.03
CA THR A 58 -8.69 30.12 -4.13
C THR A 58 -9.29 29.13 -3.14
N GLU A 59 -9.79 28.01 -3.65
CA GLU A 59 -10.00 26.82 -2.86
C GLU A 59 -8.66 26.52 -2.23
N LYS A 60 -8.61 26.56 -0.90
CA LYS A 60 -7.51 25.98 -0.12
C LYS A 60 -7.21 24.65 -0.79
N LYS A 61 -6.06 24.54 -1.45
CA LYS A 61 -5.60 23.28 -2.05
C LYS A 61 -5.79 22.23 -0.96
N SER A 62 -6.77 21.35 -1.10
CA SER A 62 -7.03 20.32 -0.11
C SER A 62 -5.73 19.55 0.05
N GLU A 63 -5.30 19.35 1.28
CA GLU A 63 -4.11 18.52 1.52
C GLU A 63 -4.32 17.17 0.85
N LYS A 64 -3.29 16.70 0.13
CA LYS A 64 -3.36 15.40 -0.56
C LYS A 64 -3.63 14.29 0.45
N THR A 65 -4.47 13.35 0.06
CA THR A 65 -4.71 12.13 0.84
C THR A 65 -3.44 11.31 1.02
N ALA A 66 -3.35 10.59 2.12
CA ALA A 66 -2.19 9.78 2.48
C ALA A 66 -2.60 8.40 3.01
N VAL A 67 -1.70 7.42 2.90
CA VAL A 67 -1.92 6.05 3.38
C VAL A 67 -0.77 5.61 4.28
N ILE A 68 -1.11 5.04 5.44
CA ILE A 68 -0.21 4.26 6.28
C ILE A 68 -0.60 2.79 6.12
N MET A 69 0.27 1.99 5.51
CA MET A 69 0.11 0.55 5.46
C MET A 69 0.96 -0.11 6.54
N VAL A 70 0.31 -0.83 7.44
CA VAL A 70 0.94 -1.64 8.50
C VAL A 70 0.88 -3.09 8.06
N TRP A 71 2.02 -3.64 7.69
CA TRP A 71 2.14 -4.99 7.19
C TRP A 71 2.48 -5.99 8.31
N LYS A 72 1.79 -7.13 8.32
CA LYS A 72 2.02 -8.24 9.24
C LYS A 72 2.60 -9.42 8.47
N PRO A 73 3.93 -9.44 8.24
CA PRO A 73 4.55 -10.49 7.42
C PRO A 73 4.43 -11.85 8.09
N GLY A 74 4.09 -12.84 7.30
CA GLY A 74 3.82 -14.18 7.77
C GLY A 74 2.33 -14.51 7.83
N GLY A 75 1.45 -13.52 7.79
CA GLY A 75 0.01 -13.70 7.84
C GLY A 75 -0.55 -13.92 9.25
N CYS A 76 -1.45 -13.06 9.66
CA CYS A 76 -2.05 -13.10 11.00
C CYS A 76 -3.28 -14.00 11.03
N SER A 77 -3.37 -14.85 12.06
CA SER A 77 -4.58 -15.65 12.31
C SER A 77 -5.80 -14.77 12.55
N HIS A 78 -6.79 -14.88 11.69
CA HIS A 78 -8.07 -14.17 11.84
C HIS A 78 -8.88 -14.69 13.03
N ILE A 79 -8.82 -16.00 13.31
CA ILE A 79 -9.52 -16.63 14.45
C ILE A 79 -8.94 -16.13 15.78
N ASP A 80 -7.63 -16.03 15.87
CA ASP A 80 -6.98 -15.61 17.10
C ASP A 80 -6.97 -14.07 17.28
N THR A 81 -7.67 -13.32 16.39
CA THR A 81 -7.76 -11.86 16.43
C THR A 81 -9.20 -11.34 16.29
N TYR A 82 -9.66 -11.07 15.06
CA TYR A 82 -10.88 -10.29 14.77
C TYR A 82 -12.11 -11.13 14.41
N ASP A 83 -11.92 -12.42 14.17
CA ASP A 83 -13.00 -13.34 13.78
C ASP A 83 -13.02 -14.61 14.64
N PRO A 84 -13.07 -14.45 15.98
CA PRO A 84 -13.10 -15.60 16.88
C PRO A 84 -14.32 -16.46 16.63
N LYS A 85 -14.15 -17.79 16.80
CA LYS A 85 -15.19 -18.80 16.59
C LYS A 85 -15.49 -19.52 17.91
N PRO A 86 -16.09 -18.84 18.91
CA PRO A 86 -16.23 -19.40 20.26
C PRO A 86 -17.09 -20.70 20.32
N ASN A 87 -17.95 -20.89 19.32
CA ASN A 87 -18.81 -22.07 19.21
C ASN A 87 -18.22 -23.20 18.34
N ALA A 88 -17.03 -22.98 17.74
CA ALA A 88 -16.34 -24.02 17.01
C ALA A 88 -15.68 -25.03 17.96
N GLU A 89 -15.35 -26.19 17.44
CA GLU A 89 -14.62 -27.23 18.16
C GLU A 89 -13.25 -26.68 18.63
N SER A 90 -12.72 -27.19 19.73
CA SER A 90 -11.49 -26.70 20.37
C SER A 90 -10.29 -26.69 19.42
N GLU A 91 -10.26 -27.64 18.48
CA GLU A 91 -9.21 -27.75 17.46
C GLU A 91 -9.26 -26.65 16.39
N TYR A 92 -10.33 -25.83 16.35
CA TYR A 92 -10.46 -24.67 15.48
C TYR A 92 -10.34 -23.37 16.27
N ARG A 93 -11.17 -23.20 17.32
CA ARG A 93 -11.27 -21.91 18.04
C ARG A 93 -10.02 -21.53 18.83
N GLY A 94 -9.14 -22.49 19.15
CA GLY A 94 -7.97 -22.24 19.99
C GLY A 94 -8.32 -21.98 21.46
N PRO A 95 -7.35 -21.54 22.27
CA PRO A 95 -7.50 -21.36 23.72
C PRO A 95 -8.00 -19.98 24.14
N PHE A 96 -8.12 -19.01 23.20
CA PHE A 96 -8.44 -17.63 23.57
C PHE A 96 -9.95 -17.42 23.74
N GLY A 97 -10.31 -16.70 24.80
CA GLY A 97 -11.65 -16.19 25.01
C GLY A 97 -12.02 -15.05 24.09
N THR A 98 -13.29 -14.64 24.11
CA THR A 98 -13.80 -13.50 23.35
C THR A 98 -14.22 -12.38 24.28
N ILE A 99 -14.05 -11.14 23.84
CA ILE A 99 -14.49 -9.93 24.53
C ILE A 99 -15.42 -9.12 23.62
N PRO A 100 -16.43 -8.45 24.19
CA PRO A 100 -17.23 -7.50 23.44
C PRO A 100 -16.37 -6.29 23.06
N THR A 101 -16.68 -5.70 21.91
CA THR A 101 -16.11 -4.42 21.50
C THR A 101 -17.06 -3.27 21.91
N LYS A 102 -16.63 -2.03 21.64
CA LYS A 102 -17.49 -0.85 21.76
C LYS A 102 -18.74 -0.91 20.88
N ILE A 103 -18.75 -1.73 19.86
CA ILE A 103 -19.87 -1.90 18.92
C ILE A 103 -20.68 -3.15 19.33
N ALA A 104 -21.96 -2.97 19.56
CA ALA A 104 -22.85 -4.07 19.96
C ALA A 104 -22.84 -5.21 18.92
N GLY A 105 -22.69 -6.45 19.39
CA GLY A 105 -22.64 -7.65 18.54
C GLY A 105 -21.27 -7.89 17.86
N MET A 106 -20.32 -6.99 17.99
CA MET A 106 -18.96 -7.17 17.50
C MET A 106 -18.05 -7.68 18.63
N HIS A 107 -17.36 -8.80 18.40
CA HIS A 107 -16.46 -9.43 19.37
C HIS A 107 -15.08 -9.66 18.75
N PHE A 108 -14.05 -9.45 19.55
CA PHE A 108 -12.67 -9.83 19.24
C PHE A 108 -12.18 -10.90 20.22
N THR A 109 -10.98 -11.43 19.98
CA THR A 109 -10.34 -12.25 21.02
C THR A 109 -9.91 -11.38 22.20
N GLU A 110 -9.80 -11.98 23.38
CA GLU A 110 -9.33 -11.33 24.62
C GLU A 110 -7.92 -10.70 24.50
N LEU A 111 -7.20 -11.01 23.41
CA LEU A 111 -5.87 -10.47 23.14
C LEU A 111 -5.88 -9.00 22.67
N LEU A 112 -7.04 -8.45 22.28
CA LEU A 112 -7.16 -7.15 21.64
C LEU A 112 -8.07 -6.17 22.42
N PRO A 113 -7.90 -5.98 23.74
CA PRO A 113 -8.81 -5.15 24.54
C PRO A 113 -8.75 -3.66 24.16
N MET A 114 -7.59 -3.12 23.80
CA MET A 114 -7.47 -1.71 23.44
C MET A 114 -8.14 -1.42 22.08
N GLN A 115 -7.96 -2.29 21.09
CA GLN A 115 -8.67 -2.17 19.81
C GLN A 115 -10.17 -2.41 19.97
N ALA A 116 -10.60 -3.33 20.82
CA ALA A 116 -12.01 -3.54 21.13
C ALA A 116 -12.68 -2.26 21.70
N ALA A 117 -11.97 -1.51 22.54
CA ALA A 117 -12.44 -0.26 23.13
C ALA A 117 -12.62 0.89 22.12
N ILE A 118 -11.94 0.84 20.98
CA ILE A 118 -11.99 1.86 19.92
C ILE A 118 -12.57 1.34 18.61
N ALA A 119 -13.30 0.25 18.62
CA ALA A 119 -13.85 -0.41 17.42
C ALA A 119 -14.78 0.49 16.59
N ASP A 120 -15.29 1.58 17.16
CA ASP A 120 -16.04 2.63 16.46
C ASP A 120 -15.19 3.46 15.48
N LYS A 121 -13.86 3.43 15.60
CA LYS A 121 -12.93 4.23 14.78
C LYS A 121 -12.37 3.47 13.58
N PHE A 122 -12.70 2.21 13.40
CA PHE A 122 -12.22 1.41 12.27
C PHE A 122 -13.24 0.37 11.83
N THR A 123 -13.05 -0.16 10.65
CA THR A 123 -13.81 -1.27 10.09
C THR A 123 -12.92 -2.49 9.97
N VAL A 124 -13.45 -3.66 10.28
CA VAL A 124 -12.80 -4.95 10.05
C VAL A 124 -13.42 -5.61 8.83
N LEU A 125 -12.65 -5.78 7.78
CA LEU A 125 -13.01 -6.62 6.64
C LEU A 125 -12.58 -8.06 6.96
N ARG A 126 -13.54 -8.98 7.19
CA ARG A 126 -13.29 -10.37 7.63
C ARG A 126 -13.24 -11.38 6.50
N SER A 127 -13.62 -10.98 5.32
CA SER A 127 -13.85 -11.86 4.17
C SER A 127 -12.84 -11.66 3.05
N MET A 128 -11.63 -11.22 3.38
CA MET A 128 -10.54 -11.23 2.41
C MET A 128 -10.18 -12.66 2.03
N ARG A 129 -9.98 -12.85 0.73
CA ARG A 129 -9.59 -14.11 0.13
C ARG A 129 -8.58 -13.88 -0.98
N GLN A 130 -7.62 -14.78 -1.09
CA GLN A 130 -6.72 -14.85 -2.23
C GLN A 130 -6.41 -16.30 -2.60
N THR A 131 -5.56 -16.53 -3.58
CA THR A 131 -5.30 -17.84 -4.16
C THR A 131 -3.90 -18.37 -3.88
N ALA A 132 -2.93 -17.50 -3.60
CA ALA A 132 -1.55 -17.86 -3.34
C ALA A 132 -1.34 -18.26 -1.88
N GLY A 133 -0.73 -19.41 -1.66
CA GLY A 133 -0.43 -19.96 -0.32
C GLY A 133 1.03 -19.80 0.12
N GLY A 134 1.93 -19.27 -0.71
CA GLY A 134 3.31 -18.96 -0.36
C GLY A 134 3.49 -17.48 -0.03
N HIS A 135 4.47 -17.13 0.81
CA HIS A 135 4.73 -15.73 1.19
C HIS A 135 5.05 -14.83 -0.01
N PRO A 136 5.95 -15.23 -0.95
CA PRO A 136 6.24 -14.40 -2.11
C PRO A 136 5.00 -14.13 -2.96
N ALA A 137 4.31 -15.19 -3.39
CA ALA A 137 3.14 -15.06 -4.26
C ALA A 137 1.98 -14.35 -3.55
N GLY A 138 1.72 -14.65 -2.27
CA GLY A 138 0.69 -13.99 -1.48
C GLY A 138 0.94 -12.50 -1.29
N SER A 139 2.18 -12.11 -1.00
CA SER A 139 2.56 -10.70 -0.90
C SER A 139 2.42 -9.98 -2.25
N MET A 140 2.86 -10.60 -3.35
CA MET A 140 2.73 -10.04 -4.69
C MET A 140 1.27 -9.88 -5.09
N GLN A 141 0.39 -10.85 -4.78
CA GLN A 141 -1.06 -10.70 -5.02
C GLN A 141 -1.63 -9.49 -4.27
N MET A 142 -1.37 -9.39 -2.97
CA MET A 142 -1.93 -8.32 -2.14
C MET A 142 -1.40 -6.94 -2.49
N LEU A 143 -0.12 -6.82 -2.88
CA LEU A 143 0.52 -5.52 -3.05
C LEU A 143 0.56 -5.04 -4.50
N SER A 144 0.50 -5.94 -5.49
CA SER A 144 0.58 -5.59 -6.91
C SER A 144 -0.55 -6.14 -7.76
N GLY A 145 -1.43 -7.00 -7.21
CA GLY A 145 -2.45 -7.68 -8.00
C GLY A 145 -1.90 -8.78 -8.93
N ASP A 146 -0.67 -9.28 -8.70
CA ASP A 146 -0.08 -10.34 -9.54
C ASP A 146 -0.97 -11.60 -9.49
N PRO A 147 -1.54 -12.06 -10.61
CA PRO A 147 -2.44 -13.21 -10.62
C PRO A 147 -1.72 -14.56 -10.46
N ASP A 148 -0.39 -14.60 -10.52
CA ASP A 148 0.39 -15.84 -10.43
C ASP A 148 0.43 -16.33 -8.97
N THR A 149 0.09 -17.61 -8.78
CA THR A 149 0.07 -18.27 -7.47
C THR A 149 1.39 -18.93 -7.10
N ARG A 150 2.37 -18.94 -8.01
CA ARG A 150 3.68 -19.54 -7.81
C ARG A 150 4.63 -18.53 -7.15
N ASP A 151 5.40 -19.02 -6.21
CA ASP A 151 6.45 -18.23 -5.60
C ASP A 151 7.52 -17.83 -6.62
N LYS A 152 7.88 -16.55 -6.59
CA LYS A 152 8.90 -15.94 -7.46
C LYS A 152 9.93 -15.22 -6.59
N PRO A 153 11.19 -15.18 -7.01
CA PRO A 153 12.24 -14.50 -6.24
C PRO A 153 12.15 -12.97 -6.33
N LYS A 154 11.41 -12.44 -7.32
CA LYS A 154 11.25 -10.99 -7.55
C LYS A 154 9.87 -10.68 -8.10
N PRO A 155 9.29 -9.51 -7.79
CA PRO A 155 8.03 -9.07 -8.35
C PRO A 155 8.14 -8.80 -9.84
N LYS A 156 7.11 -9.18 -10.57
CA LYS A 156 6.96 -8.86 -12.00
C LYS A 156 6.22 -7.53 -12.19
N TYR A 157 5.29 -7.23 -11.30
CA TYR A 157 4.48 -6.02 -11.31
C TYR A 157 4.88 -5.10 -10.16
N PRO A 158 4.83 -3.78 -10.35
CA PRO A 158 5.12 -2.83 -9.27
C PRO A 158 4.05 -2.89 -8.20
N ASP A 159 4.44 -2.73 -6.95
CA ASP A 159 3.48 -2.59 -5.87
C ASP A 159 2.71 -1.26 -5.95
N TRP A 160 1.52 -1.21 -5.34
CA TRP A 160 0.65 -0.05 -5.38
C TRP A 160 1.29 1.22 -4.81
N MET A 161 2.21 1.10 -3.85
CA MET A 161 2.91 2.21 -3.22
C MET A 161 3.88 2.87 -4.20
N THR A 162 4.63 2.05 -4.91
CA THR A 162 5.51 2.48 -6.00
C THR A 162 4.72 3.11 -7.15
N VAL A 163 3.58 2.50 -7.52
CA VAL A 163 2.68 3.07 -8.55
C VAL A 163 2.14 4.43 -8.12
N ALA A 164 1.71 4.57 -6.87
CA ALA A 164 1.25 5.85 -6.33
C ALA A 164 2.38 6.91 -6.35
N ASN A 165 3.61 6.51 -5.99
CA ASN A 165 4.77 7.39 -6.08
C ASN A 165 5.05 7.82 -7.52
N TYR A 166 5.02 6.89 -8.46
CA TYR A 166 5.20 7.16 -9.89
C TYR A 166 4.16 8.17 -10.42
N LEU A 167 2.88 7.92 -10.20
CA LEU A 167 1.80 8.76 -10.70
C LEU A 167 1.84 10.17 -10.10
N ARG A 168 2.03 10.28 -8.79
CA ARG A 168 2.09 11.58 -8.11
C ARG A 168 3.36 12.36 -8.41
N SER A 169 4.47 11.68 -8.70
CA SER A 169 5.70 12.35 -9.16
C SER A 169 5.52 12.98 -10.54
N ALA A 170 4.68 12.43 -11.40
CA ALA A 170 4.35 12.98 -12.70
C ALA A 170 3.49 14.25 -12.64
N GLU A 171 2.86 14.57 -11.50
CA GLU A 171 2.09 15.80 -11.31
C GLU A 171 2.97 17.07 -11.17
N GLY A 172 4.28 16.92 -11.10
CA GLY A 172 5.25 18.01 -11.02
C GLY A 172 6.06 18.06 -9.72
N PRO A 173 6.95 19.06 -9.61
CA PRO A 173 7.86 19.16 -8.47
C PRO A 173 7.11 19.37 -7.14
N ARG A 174 7.55 18.67 -6.12
CA ARG A 174 6.98 18.77 -4.76
C ARG A 174 7.60 19.96 -4.01
N THR A 175 6.78 20.66 -3.27
CA THR A 175 7.22 21.71 -2.34
C THR A 175 7.65 21.17 -0.98
N ASN A 176 7.20 19.95 -0.63
CA ASN A 176 7.56 19.29 0.62
C ASN A 176 8.96 18.67 0.49
N PRO A 177 9.88 18.90 1.46
CA PRO A 177 11.23 18.34 1.42
C PRO A 177 11.28 16.83 1.67
N LEU A 178 10.22 16.25 2.27
CA LEU A 178 10.17 14.83 2.57
C LEU A 178 9.86 14.00 1.31
N PRO A 179 10.37 12.76 1.22
CA PRO A 179 9.97 11.83 0.17
C PRO A 179 8.47 11.60 0.17
N MET A 180 7.88 11.40 -0.99
CA MET A 180 6.48 11.06 -1.10
C MET A 180 6.17 9.67 -0.51
N TYR A 181 7.09 8.71 -0.73
CA TYR A 181 7.00 7.35 -0.25
C TYR A 181 8.15 7.01 0.70
N VAL A 182 7.80 6.63 1.93
CA VAL A 182 8.73 6.22 2.99
C VAL A 182 8.38 4.81 3.46
N GLY A 183 9.39 3.97 3.62
CA GLY A 183 9.28 2.65 4.21
C GLY A 183 10.06 2.58 5.53
N ILE A 184 9.38 2.25 6.64
CA ILE A 184 10.03 1.99 7.93
C ILE A 184 10.09 0.48 8.14
N ASN A 185 11.28 -0.13 8.07
CA ASN A 185 11.44 -1.58 8.03
C ASN A 185 10.44 -2.24 7.07
N PRO A 186 10.35 -1.78 5.81
CA PRO A 186 9.29 -2.20 4.90
C PRO A 186 9.44 -3.66 4.46
N PRO A 187 8.37 -4.32 4.05
CA PRO A 187 8.39 -5.68 3.52
C PRO A 187 8.91 -5.72 2.07
N LEU A 188 10.16 -5.33 1.83
CA LEU A 188 10.72 -5.17 0.48
C LEU A 188 11.13 -6.48 -0.20
N GLU A 189 11.03 -7.61 0.47
CA GLU A 189 11.53 -8.89 -0.06
C GLU A 189 10.76 -9.34 -1.31
N TYR A 190 9.43 -9.14 -1.31
CA TYR A 190 8.53 -9.64 -2.35
C TYR A 190 7.75 -8.56 -3.08
N ASN A 191 8.09 -7.29 -2.88
CA ASN A 191 7.47 -6.14 -3.53
C ASN A 191 8.54 -5.14 -4.00
N GLY A 192 8.14 -4.12 -4.71
CA GLY A 192 9.07 -3.10 -5.21
C GLY A 192 8.64 -2.50 -6.55
N PRO A 193 9.53 -1.74 -7.17
CA PRO A 193 9.22 -0.97 -8.36
C PRO A 193 9.05 -1.79 -9.64
N ALA A 194 9.55 -3.03 -9.67
CA ALA A 194 9.55 -3.89 -10.86
C ALA A 194 10.01 -3.11 -12.12
N TYR A 195 9.17 -3.02 -13.16
CA TYR A 195 9.53 -2.34 -14.40
C TYR A 195 9.43 -0.80 -14.36
N LEU A 196 8.92 -0.20 -13.28
CA LEU A 196 8.90 1.26 -13.14
C LEU A 196 10.26 1.86 -12.78
N GLY A 197 11.18 1.03 -12.26
CA GLY A 197 12.56 1.43 -11.94
C GLY A 197 12.72 1.94 -10.50
N ASP A 198 13.96 1.81 -10.01
CA ASP A 198 14.34 2.05 -8.60
C ASP A 198 14.13 3.49 -8.12
N ALA A 199 14.00 4.44 -9.05
CA ALA A 199 13.72 5.84 -8.75
C ALA A 199 12.41 6.03 -7.95
N TYR A 200 11.46 5.12 -8.08
CA TYR A 200 10.17 5.18 -7.40
C TYR A 200 10.09 4.30 -6.14
N SER A 201 11.19 3.67 -5.76
CA SER A 201 11.32 2.92 -4.52
C SER A 201 11.15 3.82 -3.29
N PRO A 202 10.77 3.27 -2.12
CA PRO A 202 10.66 4.06 -0.90
C PRO A 202 12.00 4.62 -0.44
N PHE A 203 11.97 5.78 0.19
CA PHE A 203 13.03 6.14 1.11
C PHE A 203 12.97 5.21 2.32
N THR A 204 13.97 4.34 2.48
CA THR A 204 13.94 3.26 3.47
C THR A 204 14.62 3.67 4.76
N VAL A 205 13.91 3.50 5.86
CA VAL A 205 14.40 3.62 7.24
C VAL A 205 14.47 2.23 7.86
N THR A 206 15.64 1.84 8.32
CA THR A 206 15.86 0.52 8.95
C THR A 206 16.30 0.67 10.40
N GLY A 207 16.04 -0.36 11.20
CA GLY A 207 16.45 -0.43 12.59
C GLY A 207 15.29 -0.25 13.57
N ASP A 208 15.61 -0.21 14.86
CA ASP A 208 14.64 -0.06 15.93
C ASP A 208 14.54 1.40 16.41
N PRO A 209 13.44 2.12 16.09
CA PRO A 209 13.25 3.49 16.54
C PRO A 209 13.12 3.66 18.07
N ASN A 210 12.94 2.57 18.79
CA ASN A 210 12.96 2.57 20.25
C ASN A 210 14.39 2.56 20.84
N SER A 211 15.37 2.18 20.05
CA SER A 211 16.77 2.15 20.47
C SER A 211 17.28 3.57 20.77
N PRO A 212 18.01 3.78 21.88
CA PRO A 212 18.62 5.07 22.20
C PRO A 212 19.65 5.53 21.14
N ASN A 213 20.23 4.59 20.40
CA ASN A 213 21.20 4.86 19.35
C ASN A 213 20.57 4.91 17.94
N PHE A 214 19.24 4.91 17.84
CA PHE A 214 18.57 4.98 16.56
C PHE A 214 18.83 6.33 15.90
N SER A 215 19.26 6.27 14.66
CA SER A 215 19.40 7.44 13.80
C SER A 215 19.09 7.05 12.35
N VAL A 216 18.54 7.99 11.61
CA VAL A 216 18.39 7.82 10.16
C VAL A 216 19.63 8.44 9.51
N PRO A 217 20.46 7.61 8.85
CA PRO A 217 21.71 8.12 8.27
C PRO A 217 21.43 9.08 7.09
N ASN A 218 22.33 10.00 6.89
CA ASN A 218 22.36 10.90 5.72
C ASN A 218 21.12 11.80 5.58
N ILE A 219 20.48 12.23 6.67
CA ILE A 219 19.42 13.25 6.63
C ILE A 219 19.82 14.48 7.43
N GLY A 220 19.43 15.67 6.95
CA GLY A 220 19.61 16.93 7.67
C GLY A 220 21.08 17.21 7.97
N LEU A 221 21.96 17.10 6.97
CA LEU A 221 23.38 17.45 7.09
C LEU A 221 23.50 18.91 7.55
N SER A 222 24.25 19.13 8.62
CA SER A 222 24.51 20.46 9.19
C SER A 222 25.88 21.02 8.80
N ASP A 223 26.79 20.19 8.26
CA ASP A 223 28.10 20.61 7.85
C ASP A 223 28.05 21.27 6.47
N GLN A 224 28.26 22.61 6.47
CA GLN A 224 28.29 23.39 5.24
C GLN A 224 29.36 22.92 4.25
N SER A 225 30.47 22.37 4.72
CA SER A 225 31.53 21.87 3.85
C SER A 225 31.11 20.61 3.09
N GLU A 226 30.34 19.72 3.73
CA GLU A 226 29.78 18.54 3.11
C GLU A 226 28.66 18.89 2.12
N ILE A 227 27.79 19.82 2.50
CA ILE A 227 26.73 20.34 1.61
C ILE A 227 27.33 20.97 0.35
N LEU A 228 28.33 21.81 0.49
CA LEU A 228 29.02 22.42 -0.63
C LEU A 228 29.75 21.39 -1.53
N ARG A 229 30.32 20.35 -0.92
CA ARG A 229 30.99 19.27 -1.67
C ARG A 229 29.99 18.45 -2.48
N LEU A 230 28.83 18.12 -1.90
CA LEU A 230 27.74 17.42 -2.59
C LEU A 230 27.16 18.27 -3.73
N SER A 231 26.90 19.55 -3.47
CA SER A 231 26.39 20.49 -4.47
C SER A 231 27.37 20.65 -5.67
N ARG A 232 28.68 20.74 -5.40
CA ARG A 232 29.70 20.81 -6.47
C ARG A 232 29.76 19.51 -7.28
N ARG A 233 29.60 18.33 -6.65
CA ARG A 233 29.58 17.06 -7.35
C ARG A 233 28.37 16.93 -8.26
N SER A 234 27.18 17.30 -7.78
CA SER A 234 25.95 17.31 -8.57
C SER A 234 26.08 18.26 -9.78
N THR A 235 26.57 19.49 -9.56
CA THR A 235 26.78 20.45 -10.65
C THR A 235 27.82 19.96 -11.68
N LEU A 236 28.89 19.29 -11.24
CA LEU A 236 29.92 18.74 -12.14
C LEU A 236 29.34 17.59 -12.98
N ARG A 237 28.56 16.69 -12.35
CA ARG A 237 27.90 15.62 -13.06
C ARG A 237 26.89 16.15 -14.08
N GLN A 238 26.03 17.11 -13.71
CA GLN A 238 25.11 17.75 -14.65
C GLN A 238 25.81 18.40 -15.86
N ARG A 239 27.02 18.95 -15.68
CA ARG A 239 27.82 19.49 -16.79
C ARG A 239 28.41 18.40 -17.68
N LEU A 240 28.76 17.24 -17.14
CA LEU A 240 29.25 16.09 -17.90
C LEU A 240 28.14 15.40 -18.70
N ASP A 241 26.94 15.36 -18.13
CA ASP A 241 25.74 14.72 -18.72
C ASP A 241 25.11 15.58 -19.84
N THR A 242 25.60 16.79 -20.11
CA THR A 242 25.03 17.67 -21.15
C THR A 242 25.06 17.08 -22.55
N LEU A 243 26.01 16.21 -22.85
CA LEU A 243 26.08 15.51 -24.15
C LEU A 243 25.06 14.38 -24.25
N GLU A 244 24.79 13.64 -23.17
CA GLU A 244 23.81 12.55 -23.14
C GLU A 244 22.37 13.09 -23.17
N ARG A 245 22.13 14.28 -22.60
CA ARG A 245 20.82 14.95 -22.62
C ARG A 245 20.30 15.26 -24.01
N ALA A 246 21.21 15.52 -24.98
CA ALA A 246 20.84 15.77 -26.37
C ALA A 246 20.25 14.51 -27.05
N PHE A 247 20.45 13.34 -26.47
CA PHE A 247 19.96 12.05 -26.97
C PHE A 247 18.86 11.44 -26.11
N ASP A 248 18.47 12.08 -25.00
CA ASP A 248 17.41 11.60 -24.09
C ASP A 248 16.02 11.80 -24.73
N GLN A 249 15.63 10.84 -25.56
CA GLN A 249 14.32 10.84 -26.22
C GLN A 249 13.16 10.43 -25.29
N GLN A 250 13.42 9.90 -24.09
CA GLN A 250 12.42 9.37 -23.15
C GLN A 250 12.25 10.23 -21.91
N GLY A 251 13.02 11.28 -21.71
CA GLY A 251 12.96 12.16 -20.54
C GLY A 251 13.51 11.52 -19.25
N GLU A 252 14.27 10.43 -19.34
CA GLU A 252 14.82 9.71 -18.19
C GLU A 252 15.81 10.57 -17.39
N LEU A 253 16.61 11.40 -18.07
CA LEU A 253 17.55 12.30 -17.41
C LEU A 253 16.84 13.44 -16.67
N GLY A 254 15.70 13.91 -17.19
CA GLY A 254 14.87 14.90 -16.50
C GLY A 254 14.28 14.35 -15.20
N ALA A 255 13.84 13.10 -15.19
CA ALA A 255 13.40 12.41 -13.97
C ALA A 255 14.56 12.25 -12.97
N LEU A 256 15.73 11.85 -13.42
CA LEU A 256 16.93 11.72 -12.60
C LEU A 256 17.32 13.04 -11.91
N ASP A 257 17.25 14.18 -12.62
CA ASP A 257 17.51 15.50 -12.05
C ASP A 257 16.52 15.87 -10.94
N GLN A 258 15.25 15.53 -11.09
CA GLN A 258 14.24 15.76 -10.05
C GLN A 258 14.54 14.93 -8.80
N PHE A 259 14.94 13.67 -8.95
CA PHE A 259 15.34 12.83 -7.82
C PHE A 259 16.59 13.32 -7.14
N GLU A 260 17.60 13.81 -7.89
CA GLU A 260 18.79 14.42 -7.29
C GLU A 260 18.45 15.68 -6.50
N ALA A 261 17.61 16.55 -7.05
CA ALA A 261 17.15 17.76 -6.36
C ALA A 261 16.37 17.40 -5.08
N GLN A 262 15.51 16.40 -5.14
CA GLN A 262 14.77 15.91 -3.98
C GLN A 262 15.70 15.28 -2.94
N ALA A 263 16.67 14.48 -3.36
CA ALA A 263 17.68 13.90 -2.47
C ALA A 263 18.52 15.00 -1.79
N MET A 264 18.96 16.00 -2.52
CA MET A 264 19.68 17.15 -1.96
C MET A 264 18.83 17.91 -0.94
N THR A 265 17.55 18.13 -1.24
CA THR A 265 16.61 18.78 -0.32
C THR A 265 16.42 17.96 0.97
N LEU A 266 16.26 16.65 0.84
CA LEU A 266 16.16 15.71 1.97
C LEU A 266 17.41 15.79 2.87
N LEU A 267 18.59 15.78 2.25
CA LEU A 267 19.87 15.80 2.96
C LEU A 267 20.13 17.12 3.70
N THR A 268 19.68 18.25 3.14
CA THR A 268 20.07 19.59 3.61
C THR A 268 18.98 20.31 4.41
N ASN A 269 17.72 19.86 4.37
CA ASN A 269 16.62 20.55 5.03
C ASN A 269 16.49 20.13 6.51
N PRO A 270 16.59 21.06 7.48
CA PRO A 270 16.45 20.75 8.90
C PRO A 270 15.11 20.11 9.29
N LYS A 271 14.01 20.49 8.61
CA LYS A 271 12.67 19.93 8.86
C LYS A 271 12.61 18.42 8.56
N THR A 272 13.43 17.96 7.62
CA THR A 272 13.54 16.52 7.36
C THR A 272 14.05 15.77 8.59
N LYS A 273 15.15 16.24 9.16
CA LYS A 273 15.72 15.63 10.37
C LYS A 273 14.71 15.64 11.52
N GLU A 274 14.02 16.76 11.71
CA GLU A 274 13.03 16.92 12.76
C GLU A 274 11.85 15.94 12.62
N ALA A 275 11.40 15.65 11.41
CA ALA A 275 10.31 14.71 11.17
C ALA A 275 10.64 13.29 11.63
N PHE A 276 11.90 12.86 11.48
CA PHE A 276 12.37 11.54 11.92
C PHE A 276 12.80 11.49 13.38
N ASP A 277 12.88 12.62 14.08
CA ASP A 277 13.38 12.70 15.45
C ASP A 277 12.26 12.43 16.47
N LEU A 278 12.22 11.20 17.01
CA LEU A 278 11.26 10.81 18.05
C LEU A 278 11.52 11.47 19.41
N THR A 279 12.66 12.12 19.63
CA THR A 279 12.90 12.88 20.88
C THR A 279 12.06 14.14 20.97
N LYS A 280 11.44 14.55 19.86
CA LYS A 280 10.48 15.67 19.79
C LYS A 280 9.09 15.30 20.32
N GLU A 281 8.81 14.02 20.50
CA GLU A 281 7.57 13.55 21.13
C GLU A 281 7.75 13.45 22.64
N ASP A 282 6.71 13.84 23.39
CA ASP A 282 6.72 13.70 24.85
C ASP A 282 6.68 12.22 25.28
N ASP A 283 7.12 11.96 26.49
CA ASP A 283 7.20 10.60 27.03
C ASP A 283 5.82 9.94 27.12
N ARG A 284 4.76 10.69 27.44
CA ARG A 284 3.39 10.18 27.51
C ARG A 284 2.92 9.65 26.14
N THR A 285 3.21 10.39 25.08
CA THR A 285 2.90 9.97 23.72
C THR A 285 3.70 8.72 23.33
N ARG A 286 5.00 8.73 23.62
CA ARG A 286 5.86 7.57 23.34
C ARG A 286 5.42 6.32 24.11
N ASP A 287 5.05 6.47 25.39
CA ASP A 287 4.56 5.39 26.24
C ASP A 287 3.21 4.86 25.77
N ARG A 288 2.32 5.74 25.29
CA ARG A 288 1.02 5.36 24.70
C ARG A 288 1.17 4.41 23.51
N TYR A 289 2.12 4.66 22.60
CA TYR A 289 2.42 3.77 21.49
C TYR A 289 3.12 2.48 21.91
N GLY A 290 3.80 2.50 23.07
CA GLY A 290 4.62 1.41 23.59
C GLY A 290 6.10 1.62 23.31
N ARG A 291 6.94 1.47 24.39
CA ARG A 291 8.40 1.56 24.32
C ARG A 291 9.01 0.26 23.78
N ASN A 292 8.68 -0.04 22.53
CA ASN A 292 9.19 -1.19 21.78
C ASN A 292 9.29 -0.83 20.28
N ALA A 293 9.95 -1.67 19.51
CA ALA A 293 10.18 -1.41 18.08
C ALA A 293 8.88 -1.09 17.32
N TRP A 294 7.82 -1.88 17.50
CA TRP A 294 6.57 -1.72 16.77
C TRP A 294 5.84 -0.42 17.14
N GLY A 295 5.75 -0.13 18.43
CA GLY A 295 5.13 1.10 18.90
C GLY A 295 5.82 2.34 18.38
N GLN A 296 7.15 2.39 18.45
CA GLN A 296 7.91 3.55 18.00
C GLN A 296 7.99 3.65 16.47
N GLN A 297 7.88 2.53 15.73
CA GLN A 297 7.69 2.55 14.28
C GLN A 297 6.37 3.21 13.89
N LEU A 298 5.26 2.85 14.54
CA LEU A 298 3.95 3.44 14.26
C LEU A 298 3.89 4.91 14.67
N LEU A 299 4.55 5.29 15.76
CA LEU A 299 4.70 6.70 16.14
C LEU A 299 5.48 7.49 15.09
N MET A 300 6.57 6.94 14.57
CA MET A 300 7.34 7.56 13.48
C MET A 300 6.49 7.67 12.22
N ALA A 301 5.72 6.63 11.88
CA ALA A 301 4.81 6.64 10.73
C ALA A 301 3.81 7.82 10.81
N ARG A 302 3.17 8.03 11.97
CA ARG A 302 2.27 9.15 12.19
C ARG A 302 2.98 10.49 12.00
N ARG A 303 4.17 10.68 12.58
CA ARG A 303 4.95 11.92 12.44
C ARG A 303 5.28 12.25 10.99
N LEU A 304 5.72 11.27 10.23
CA LEU A 304 6.11 11.45 8.83
C LEU A 304 4.90 11.82 7.96
N ILE A 305 3.75 11.19 8.18
CA ILE A 305 2.49 11.55 7.48
C ILE A 305 2.03 12.95 7.86
N GLU A 306 2.14 13.33 9.12
CA GLU A 306 1.82 14.69 9.60
C GLU A 306 2.75 15.73 8.97
N ALA A 307 4.03 15.38 8.76
CA ALA A 307 5.01 16.21 8.09
C ALA A 307 4.86 16.22 6.54
N GLY A 308 3.91 15.46 5.97
CA GLY A 308 3.53 15.52 4.57
C GLY A 308 4.08 14.41 3.67
N VAL A 309 4.53 13.28 4.25
CA VAL A 309 4.66 12.02 3.51
C VAL A 309 3.27 11.56 3.10
N GLU A 310 3.09 11.01 1.91
CA GLU A 310 1.78 10.64 1.38
C GLU A 310 1.57 9.12 1.35
N VAL A 311 2.64 8.36 1.15
CA VAL A 311 2.63 6.90 1.20
C VAL A 311 3.65 6.44 2.22
N LEU A 312 3.19 5.69 3.20
CA LEU A 312 4.06 5.10 4.22
C LEU A 312 3.73 3.63 4.39
N THR A 313 4.77 2.80 4.39
CA THR A 313 4.67 1.39 4.75
C THR A 313 5.56 1.07 5.92
N THR A 314 5.09 0.21 6.82
CA THR A 314 5.88 -0.32 7.92
C THR A 314 5.51 -1.77 8.17
N SER A 315 6.49 -2.56 8.61
CA SER A 315 6.33 -3.99 8.86
C SER A 315 6.41 -4.28 10.35
N LEU A 316 5.40 -4.96 10.88
CA LEU A 316 5.45 -5.46 12.26
C LEU A 316 6.18 -6.80 12.32
N SER A 317 7.48 -6.73 12.11
CA SER A 317 8.44 -7.83 12.11
C SER A 317 9.71 -7.44 12.85
N GLY A 318 10.67 -8.38 12.91
CA GLY A 318 11.92 -8.18 13.63
C GLY A 318 11.82 -8.47 15.13
N ALA A 319 12.89 -8.27 15.84
CA ALA A 319 12.97 -8.57 17.27
C ALA A 319 12.04 -7.66 18.08
N LEU A 320 11.02 -8.25 18.69
CA LEU A 320 10.15 -7.59 19.65
C LEU A 320 10.56 -8.00 21.06
N CYS A 321 11.27 -7.12 21.78
CA CYS A 321 11.80 -7.42 23.11
C CYS A 321 12.64 -8.71 23.17
N GLY A 322 13.43 -8.97 22.14
CA GLY A 322 14.27 -10.16 22.02
C GLY A 322 13.53 -11.45 21.68
N ARG A 323 12.26 -11.36 21.25
CA ARG A 323 11.44 -12.51 20.87
C ARG A 323 10.71 -12.23 19.56
N VAL A 324 10.07 -13.20 19.00
CA VAL A 324 9.12 -13.22 17.84
C VAL A 324 9.44 -12.23 16.72
N HIS A 325 9.87 -12.76 15.59
CA HIS A 325 10.31 -11.97 14.45
C HIS A 325 9.19 -11.60 13.46
N ASN A 326 8.12 -12.42 13.36
CA ASN A 326 7.01 -12.22 12.39
C ASN A 326 5.73 -12.93 12.84
N TRP A 327 4.77 -13.12 11.91
CA TRP A 327 3.47 -13.77 12.15
C TRP A 327 3.37 -15.18 11.55
N ASP A 328 4.52 -15.76 11.18
CA ASP A 328 4.61 -17.07 10.52
C ASP A 328 4.68 -18.23 11.54
N ASP A 329 3.55 -18.55 12.15
CA ASP A 329 3.42 -19.42 13.32
C ASP A 329 3.19 -20.90 12.96
N HIS A 330 4.08 -21.50 12.20
CA HIS A 330 4.07 -22.94 11.96
C HIS A 330 4.45 -23.73 13.22
N ALA A 331 3.79 -24.86 13.45
CA ALA A 331 4.08 -25.72 14.60
C ALA A 331 5.54 -26.16 14.72
N VAL A 332 6.26 -26.25 13.61
CA VAL A 332 7.70 -26.59 13.61
C VAL A 332 8.57 -25.46 14.17
N ASN A 333 8.14 -24.19 14.04
CA ASN A 333 8.95 -23.01 14.37
C ASN A 333 8.50 -22.32 15.65
N GLN A 334 7.19 -22.27 15.91
CA GLN A 334 6.60 -21.46 16.99
C GLN A 334 5.44 -22.21 17.65
N HIS A 335 5.35 -22.07 18.96
CA HIS A 335 4.10 -22.36 19.66
C HIS A 335 3.13 -21.21 19.41
N VAL A 336 2.20 -21.36 18.45
CA VAL A 336 1.35 -20.27 17.94
C VAL A 336 0.68 -19.44 19.03
N PHE A 337 0.15 -20.06 20.07
CA PHE A 337 -0.59 -19.34 21.11
C PHE A 337 0.32 -18.57 22.08
N ASP A 338 1.52 -19.06 22.35
CA ASP A 338 2.48 -18.36 23.20
C ASP A 338 3.09 -17.18 22.44
N ALA A 339 3.40 -17.37 21.14
CA ALA A 339 3.79 -16.29 20.25
C ALA A 339 2.71 -15.19 20.19
N MET A 340 1.44 -15.59 20.02
CA MET A 340 0.31 -14.65 19.99
C MET A 340 0.14 -13.88 21.30
N ARG A 341 0.16 -14.53 22.46
CA ARG A 341 0.06 -13.85 23.76
C ARG A 341 1.14 -12.81 23.97
N PHE A 342 2.34 -13.10 23.49
CA PHE A 342 3.45 -12.18 23.61
C PHE A 342 3.32 -10.96 22.71
N ARG A 343 3.16 -11.15 21.40
CA ARG A 343 3.15 -10.05 20.43
C ARG A 343 1.84 -9.27 20.38
N ALA A 344 0.70 -9.91 20.69
CA ALA A 344 -0.60 -9.26 20.64
C ALA A 344 -0.68 -8.03 21.53
N LYS A 345 -0.03 -8.04 22.70
CA LYS A 345 0.02 -6.89 23.60
C LYS A 345 0.66 -5.67 22.96
N ALA A 346 1.83 -5.83 22.32
CA ALA A 346 2.50 -4.74 21.61
C ALA A 346 1.71 -4.30 20.38
N TYR A 347 1.13 -5.24 19.65
CA TYR A 347 0.30 -5.01 18.48
C TYR A 347 -0.98 -4.23 18.84
N ASP A 348 -1.72 -4.67 19.84
CA ASP A 348 -2.96 -4.04 20.31
C ASP A 348 -2.70 -2.60 20.74
N GLN A 349 -1.66 -2.38 21.55
CA GLN A 349 -1.26 -1.06 22.02
C GLN A 349 -0.85 -0.13 20.88
N ALA A 350 0.05 -0.56 20.02
CA ALA A 350 0.61 0.28 18.96
C ALA A 350 -0.41 0.68 17.90
N VAL A 351 -1.25 -0.27 17.45
CA VAL A 351 -2.30 -0.01 16.45
C VAL A 351 -3.42 0.85 17.03
N SER A 352 -3.84 0.60 18.26
CA SER A 352 -4.84 1.45 18.93
C SER A 352 -4.33 2.88 19.09
N ALA A 353 -3.08 3.06 19.51
CA ALA A 353 -2.48 4.37 19.66
C ALA A 353 -2.41 5.11 18.32
N LEU A 354 -2.00 4.44 17.23
CA LEU A 354 -1.95 5.04 15.89
C LEU A 354 -3.34 5.51 15.44
N ILE A 355 -4.35 4.63 15.52
CA ILE A 355 -5.71 4.96 15.09
C ILE A 355 -6.25 6.15 15.89
N GLU A 356 -6.17 6.11 17.21
CA GLU A 356 -6.66 7.20 18.05
C GLU A 356 -5.92 8.52 17.80
N ASP A 357 -4.59 8.48 17.61
CA ASP A 357 -3.78 9.69 17.38
C ASP A 357 -4.13 10.36 16.04
N ILE A 358 -4.41 9.57 14.99
CA ILE A 358 -4.92 10.07 13.70
C ILE A 358 -6.24 10.83 13.90
N TYR A 359 -7.18 10.31 14.68
CA TYR A 359 -8.45 10.98 14.97
C TYR A 359 -8.26 12.21 15.88
N GLN A 360 -7.46 12.12 16.93
CA GLN A 360 -7.21 13.22 17.87
C GLN A 360 -6.53 14.42 17.21
N ARG A 361 -5.75 14.17 16.16
CA ARG A 361 -5.06 15.22 15.37
C ARG A 361 -5.88 15.74 14.20
N GLY A 362 -7.11 15.25 14.00
CA GLY A 362 -7.95 15.64 12.87
C GLY A 362 -7.42 15.18 11.51
N LEU A 363 -6.59 14.14 11.49
CA LEU A 363 -6.02 13.55 10.26
C LEU A 363 -6.92 12.49 9.64
N ASP A 364 -7.98 12.09 10.33
CA ASP A 364 -8.88 10.98 9.99
C ASP A 364 -9.61 11.15 8.64
N LYS A 365 -9.73 12.37 8.13
CA LYS A 365 -10.30 12.59 6.78
C LYS A 365 -9.28 12.40 5.66
N ARG A 366 -8.02 12.66 5.95
CA ARG A 366 -6.93 12.66 4.97
C ARG A 366 -6.11 11.38 4.95
N VAL A 367 -5.92 10.77 6.12
CA VAL A 367 -4.99 9.66 6.31
C VAL A 367 -5.75 8.35 6.48
N LEU A 368 -5.59 7.44 5.54
CA LEU A 368 -6.09 6.08 5.62
C LEU A 368 -5.04 5.19 6.28
N VAL A 369 -5.43 4.47 7.33
CA VAL A 369 -4.62 3.43 7.97
C VAL A 369 -5.16 2.06 7.56
N VAL A 370 -4.31 1.24 6.97
CA VAL A 370 -4.63 -0.14 6.58
C VAL A 370 -3.69 -1.10 7.30
N VAL A 371 -4.24 -2.06 8.06
CA VAL A 371 -3.46 -3.11 8.73
C VAL A 371 -3.79 -4.45 8.10
N THR A 372 -2.82 -5.07 7.45
CA THR A 372 -3.01 -6.32 6.68
C THR A 372 -1.77 -7.21 6.70
N GLY A 373 -1.82 -8.32 6.02
CA GLY A 373 -0.74 -9.20 5.67
C GLY A 373 -1.08 -9.93 4.38
N GLU A 374 -0.26 -10.90 3.99
CA GLU A 374 -0.41 -11.62 2.73
C GLU A 374 -1.57 -12.62 2.72
N PHE A 375 -1.92 -13.23 3.85
CA PHE A 375 -3.02 -14.19 4.01
C PHE A 375 -3.34 -14.42 5.50
N GLY A 376 -4.28 -15.32 5.79
CA GLY A 376 -4.62 -15.81 7.12
C GLY A 376 -3.85 -17.06 7.52
N ARG A 377 -4.30 -17.70 8.60
CA ARG A 377 -3.75 -18.96 9.10
C ARG A 377 -4.82 -20.03 9.16
N THR A 378 -4.40 -21.32 9.01
CA THR A 378 -5.34 -22.44 9.04
C THR A 378 -6.23 -22.39 10.28
N PRO A 379 -7.56 -22.45 10.09
CA PRO A 379 -8.49 -22.54 11.22
C PRO A 379 -8.24 -23.76 12.10
N LYS A 380 -8.03 -24.90 11.47
CA LYS A 380 -7.68 -26.11 12.20
C LYS A 380 -6.23 -26.05 12.69
N ILE A 381 -6.05 -26.24 13.99
CA ILE A 381 -4.75 -26.28 14.63
C ILE A 381 -4.03 -27.56 14.22
N ASN A 382 -2.79 -27.45 13.78
CA ASN A 382 -1.93 -28.59 13.57
C ASN A 382 -0.92 -28.73 14.72
N TYR A 383 -0.30 -29.88 14.84
CA TYR A 383 0.74 -30.16 15.82
C TYR A 383 1.94 -30.77 15.12
N ALA A 384 3.13 -30.29 15.47
CA ALA A 384 4.40 -30.85 14.98
C ALA A 384 5.46 -30.81 16.07
N ALA A 385 6.50 -31.61 15.91
CA ALA A 385 7.66 -31.53 16.77
C ALA A 385 8.40 -30.21 16.56
N SER A 386 8.61 -29.47 17.63
CA SER A 386 9.37 -28.22 17.62
C SER A 386 10.82 -28.44 17.17
N THR A 387 11.35 -27.51 16.38
CA THR A 387 12.79 -27.44 16.11
C THR A 387 13.58 -26.84 17.27
N GLY A 388 12.91 -26.17 18.21
CA GLY A 388 13.53 -25.41 19.29
C GLY A 388 14.17 -24.10 18.83
N ALA A 389 14.03 -23.73 17.55
CA ALA A 389 14.74 -22.58 16.98
C ALA A 389 13.98 -21.24 17.09
N GLY A 390 12.67 -21.26 17.26
CA GLY A 390 11.85 -20.04 17.35
C GLY A 390 11.84 -19.45 18.75
N ASP A 391 11.68 -18.15 18.84
CA ASP A 391 11.69 -17.38 20.09
C ASP A 391 10.55 -17.76 21.07
N ALA A 392 9.46 -18.30 20.56
CA ALA A 392 8.34 -18.83 21.34
C ALA A 392 8.18 -20.34 21.14
N SER A 393 9.22 -21.05 20.76
CA SER A 393 9.22 -22.50 20.58
C SER A 393 9.35 -23.25 21.92
N ALA A 394 8.67 -24.38 22.03
CA ALA A 394 8.98 -25.40 23.01
C ALA A 394 10.37 -26.03 22.71
N PRO A 395 10.98 -26.73 23.66
CA PRO A 395 12.22 -27.46 23.40
C PRO A 395 12.12 -28.38 22.17
N ALA A 396 13.25 -28.55 21.48
CA ALA A 396 13.30 -29.40 20.27
C ALA A 396 12.72 -30.81 20.52
N GLY A 397 11.92 -31.30 19.61
CA GLY A 397 11.23 -32.59 19.69
C GLY A 397 9.88 -32.55 20.45
N THR A 398 9.55 -31.48 21.16
CA THR A 398 8.26 -31.36 21.87
C THR A 398 7.15 -31.08 20.86
N GLN A 399 6.04 -31.80 20.97
CA GLN A 399 4.83 -31.51 20.17
C GLN A 399 4.24 -30.17 20.59
N GLN A 400 4.06 -29.26 19.64
CA GLN A 400 3.49 -27.94 19.88
C GLN A 400 2.49 -27.57 18.79
N PRO A 401 1.49 -26.69 19.12
CA PRO A 401 0.46 -26.26 18.16
C PRO A 401 1.01 -25.20 17.21
N GLY A 402 0.50 -25.21 15.98
CA GLY A 402 0.73 -24.21 14.96
C GLY A 402 -0.49 -24.02 14.07
N ARG A 403 -0.40 -23.03 13.19
CA ARG A 403 -1.34 -22.77 12.12
C ARG A 403 -0.57 -22.49 10.84
N ASP A 404 -0.88 -23.20 9.77
CA ASP A 404 -0.21 -23.05 8.48
C ASP A 404 -0.82 -21.92 7.64
N HIS A 405 -0.32 -21.69 6.42
CA HIS A 405 -0.83 -20.65 5.53
C HIS A 405 -2.27 -20.92 5.10
N TRP A 406 -3.11 -19.88 5.09
CA TRP A 406 -4.51 -19.99 4.70
C TRP A 406 -4.99 -18.78 3.90
N PRO A 407 -4.95 -18.85 2.56
CA PRO A 407 -5.36 -17.73 1.72
C PRO A 407 -6.89 -17.58 1.59
N ARG A 408 -7.68 -18.57 2.00
CA ARG A 408 -9.14 -18.62 1.79
C ARG A 408 -9.93 -17.68 2.69
N ALA A 409 -9.35 -17.26 3.82
CA ALA A 409 -9.99 -16.33 4.75
C ALA A 409 -8.95 -15.57 5.58
N PHE A 410 -9.06 -14.26 5.64
CA PHE A 410 -8.28 -13.41 6.55
C PHE A 410 -8.93 -12.05 6.77
N SER A 411 -8.44 -11.32 7.78
CA SER A 411 -9.03 -10.06 8.20
C SER A 411 -8.05 -8.89 8.04
N ASN A 412 -8.58 -7.76 7.56
CA ASN A 412 -7.89 -6.48 7.45
C ASN A 412 -8.58 -5.41 8.28
N ILE A 413 -7.83 -4.45 8.81
CA ILE A 413 -8.36 -3.25 9.45
C ILE A 413 -8.24 -2.07 8.50
N TRP A 414 -9.27 -1.23 8.50
CA TRP A 414 -9.36 0.02 7.77
C TRP A 414 -9.80 1.12 8.72
N ALA A 415 -9.01 2.20 8.87
CA ALA A 415 -9.31 3.31 9.75
C ALA A 415 -8.93 4.65 9.11
N GLY A 416 -9.62 5.73 9.47
CA GLY A 416 -9.37 7.04 8.89
C GLY A 416 -9.74 7.15 7.40
N GLY A 417 -9.11 8.06 6.67
CA GLY A 417 -9.37 8.26 5.23
C GLY A 417 -10.78 8.72 4.89
N GLY A 418 -11.57 9.14 5.87
CA GLY A 418 -12.97 9.50 5.69
C GLY A 418 -13.89 8.31 5.43
N ILE A 419 -13.41 7.06 5.58
CA ILE A 419 -14.20 5.85 5.36
C ILE A 419 -15.29 5.63 6.41
N GLN A 420 -16.23 4.74 6.10
CA GLN A 420 -17.24 4.27 7.05
C GLN A 420 -16.60 3.32 8.08
N THR A 421 -16.81 3.58 9.38
CA THR A 421 -16.20 2.82 10.48
C THR A 421 -17.23 2.21 11.42
N GLY A 422 -16.79 1.44 12.41
CA GLY A 422 -17.64 0.84 13.43
C GLY A 422 -18.45 -0.36 12.95
N ARG A 423 -17.89 -1.17 12.03
CA ARG A 423 -18.60 -2.34 11.49
C ARG A 423 -17.68 -3.50 11.12
N PHE A 424 -18.27 -4.65 10.94
CA PHE A 424 -17.70 -5.75 10.16
C PHE A 424 -18.17 -5.68 8.71
N ILE A 425 -17.30 -6.03 7.76
CA ILE A 425 -17.65 -6.32 6.36
C ILE A 425 -17.36 -7.79 6.12
N GLY A 426 -18.36 -8.50 5.62
CA GLY A 426 -18.28 -9.91 5.29
C GLY A 426 -18.24 -10.84 6.50
N ALA A 427 -18.27 -12.13 6.22
CA ALA A 427 -18.22 -13.20 7.21
C ALA A 427 -17.46 -14.41 6.67
N THR A 428 -16.91 -15.19 7.60
CA THR A 428 -16.41 -16.54 7.36
C THR A 428 -17.40 -17.57 7.91
N ASP A 429 -17.23 -18.83 7.52
CA ASP A 429 -18.07 -19.94 7.99
C ASP A 429 -17.89 -20.20 9.50
N LYS A 430 -18.58 -21.23 10.02
CA LYS A 430 -18.62 -21.58 11.44
C LYS A 430 -17.24 -21.88 12.04
N ARG A 431 -16.31 -22.34 11.23
CA ARG A 431 -14.95 -22.73 11.63
C ARG A 431 -13.90 -21.69 11.19
N GLY A 432 -14.30 -20.68 10.40
CA GLY A 432 -13.37 -19.69 9.84
C GLY A 432 -12.58 -20.23 8.65
N GLU A 433 -13.03 -21.32 8.01
CA GLU A 433 -12.31 -21.98 6.93
C GLU A 433 -12.46 -21.24 5.59
N ASP A 434 -13.62 -20.67 5.34
CA ASP A 434 -13.93 -19.96 4.10
C ASP A 434 -14.58 -18.61 4.36
N SER A 435 -14.20 -17.62 3.55
CA SER A 435 -14.99 -16.41 3.38
C SER A 435 -16.26 -16.76 2.62
N ILE A 436 -17.45 -16.52 3.23
CA ILE A 436 -18.74 -16.96 2.69
C ILE A 436 -19.70 -15.81 2.38
N GLU A 437 -19.45 -14.63 2.93
CA GLU A 437 -20.29 -13.45 2.73
C GLU A 437 -19.43 -12.25 2.36
N ARG A 438 -19.86 -11.48 1.37
CA ARG A 438 -19.17 -10.27 0.88
C ARG A 438 -17.66 -10.53 0.66
N ILE A 439 -17.34 -11.55 -0.11
CA ILE A 439 -15.96 -11.93 -0.41
C ILE A 439 -15.27 -10.77 -1.14
N CYS A 440 -14.11 -10.38 -0.64
CA CYS A 440 -13.22 -9.40 -1.25
C CYS A 440 -11.87 -10.04 -1.58
N ASP A 441 -11.26 -9.59 -2.67
CA ASP A 441 -9.95 -10.06 -3.10
C ASP A 441 -8.90 -8.92 -3.18
N ALA A 442 -7.71 -9.24 -3.66
CA ALA A 442 -6.63 -8.27 -3.83
C ALA A 442 -7.00 -7.13 -4.79
N GLY A 443 -7.83 -7.39 -5.81
CA GLY A 443 -8.31 -6.37 -6.74
C GLY A 443 -9.19 -5.33 -6.04
N ASP A 444 -10.14 -5.76 -5.21
CA ASP A 444 -11.00 -4.88 -4.42
C ASP A 444 -10.19 -4.07 -3.39
N PHE A 445 -9.23 -4.73 -2.75
CA PHE A 445 -8.30 -4.11 -1.80
C PHE A 445 -7.51 -2.97 -2.48
N LEU A 446 -6.87 -3.23 -3.61
CA LEU A 446 -6.08 -2.26 -4.36
C LEU A 446 -6.95 -1.13 -4.91
N ALA A 447 -8.10 -1.45 -5.49
CA ALA A 447 -9.04 -0.46 -6.01
C ALA A 447 -9.51 0.51 -4.91
N THR A 448 -9.72 0.02 -3.68
CA THR A 448 -10.12 0.85 -2.54
C THR A 448 -9.01 1.81 -2.12
N ILE A 449 -7.75 1.35 -2.08
CA ILE A 449 -6.60 2.21 -1.76
C ILE A 449 -6.41 3.28 -2.85
N TYR A 450 -6.46 2.90 -4.13
CA TYR A 450 -6.35 3.86 -5.23
C TYR A 450 -7.48 4.89 -5.21
N HIS A 451 -8.71 4.47 -4.91
CA HIS A 451 -9.85 5.38 -4.76
C HIS A 451 -9.58 6.44 -3.68
N HIS A 452 -9.09 6.02 -2.50
CA HIS A 452 -8.71 6.96 -1.43
C HIS A 452 -7.60 7.93 -1.87
N LEU A 453 -6.66 7.47 -2.68
CA LEU A 453 -5.59 8.30 -3.24
C LEU A 453 -6.06 9.23 -4.37
N GLY A 454 -7.35 9.18 -4.76
CA GLY A 454 -7.91 9.95 -5.87
C GLY A 454 -7.52 9.42 -7.24
N ILE A 455 -7.10 8.15 -7.33
CA ILE A 455 -6.66 7.48 -8.55
C ILE A 455 -7.76 6.53 -9.03
N ASP A 456 -8.29 6.74 -10.21
CA ASP A 456 -9.21 5.79 -10.86
C ASP A 456 -8.41 4.60 -11.42
N SER A 457 -8.37 3.51 -10.64
CA SER A 457 -7.55 2.34 -10.97
C SER A 457 -7.98 1.60 -12.23
N ALA A 458 -9.24 1.75 -12.67
CA ALA A 458 -9.75 1.13 -13.88
C ALA A 458 -9.45 1.94 -15.15
N LYS A 459 -9.32 3.27 -15.02
CA LYS A 459 -9.05 4.15 -16.16
C LYS A 459 -7.62 4.60 -16.27
N THR A 460 -6.88 4.65 -15.14
CA THR A 460 -5.48 5.03 -15.15
C THR A 460 -4.64 3.90 -15.74
N MET A 461 -3.92 4.21 -16.80
CA MET A 461 -3.08 3.25 -17.52
C MET A 461 -1.61 3.50 -17.21
N ILE A 462 -0.86 2.44 -16.94
CA ILE A 462 0.60 2.46 -16.93
C ILE A 462 1.12 1.50 -18.02
N ARG A 463 2.34 1.74 -18.49
CA ARG A 463 2.95 0.81 -19.45
C ARG A 463 3.51 -0.38 -18.72
N ASP A 464 3.15 -1.58 -19.14
CA ASP A 464 3.72 -2.82 -18.62
C ASP A 464 5.18 -3.02 -19.10
N PHE A 465 5.79 -4.13 -18.70
CA PHE A 465 7.15 -4.52 -19.09
C PHE A 465 7.31 -4.78 -20.60
N ASN A 466 6.22 -4.86 -21.39
CA ASN A 466 6.22 -4.94 -22.86
C ASN A 466 5.89 -3.59 -23.51
N GLY A 467 5.73 -2.52 -22.72
CA GLY A 467 5.35 -1.20 -23.20
C GLY A 467 3.85 -1.05 -23.52
N ARG A 468 3.00 -2.02 -23.16
CA ARG A 468 1.56 -1.99 -23.41
C ARG A 468 0.87 -1.20 -22.30
N PRO A 469 -0.10 -0.31 -22.62
CA PRO A 469 -0.90 0.34 -21.60
C PRO A 469 -1.82 -0.70 -20.95
N THR A 470 -1.75 -0.81 -19.62
CA THR A 470 -2.58 -1.70 -18.80
C THR A 470 -3.21 -0.89 -17.66
N PRO A 471 -4.44 -1.22 -17.22
CA PRO A 471 -5.03 -0.60 -16.04
C PRO A 471 -4.21 -0.97 -14.79
N LEU A 472 -4.35 -0.17 -13.73
CA LEU A 472 -3.64 -0.43 -12.47
C LEU A 472 -4.17 -1.69 -11.78
N VAL A 473 -5.43 -2.00 -11.99
CA VAL A 473 -6.11 -3.18 -11.44
C VAL A 473 -6.94 -3.80 -12.54
N ASP A 474 -6.68 -5.06 -12.87
CA ASP A 474 -7.38 -5.79 -13.94
C ASP A 474 -8.83 -6.11 -13.57
N HIS A 475 -9.10 -6.33 -12.29
CA HIS A 475 -10.43 -6.64 -11.75
C HIS A 475 -10.55 -6.05 -10.34
N GLY A 476 -11.77 -6.05 -9.81
CA GLY A 476 -12.06 -5.48 -8.49
C GLY A 476 -12.60 -4.05 -8.57
N LYS A 477 -13.23 -3.63 -7.50
CA LYS A 477 -13.85 -2.32 -7.35
C LYS A 477 -13.62 -1.81 -5.93
N PRO A 478 -13.60 -0.49 -5.73
CA PRO A 478 -13.58 0.05 -4.38
C PRO A 478 -14.72 -0.55 -3.55
N ILE A 479 -14.43 -0.96 -2.33
CA ILE A 479 -15.36 -1.63 -1.42
C ILE A 479 -16.41 -0.59 -0.98
N PRO A 480 -17.68 -0.67 -1.48
CA PRO A 480 -18.66 0.39 -1.26
C PRO A 480 -18.98 0.60 0.22
N GLU A 481 -18.92 -0.45 1.03
CA GLU A 481 -19.19 -0.35 2.47
C GLU A 481 -18.12 0.45 3.23
N LEU A 482 -16.94 0.67 2.62
CA LEU A 482 -15.89 1.54 3.16
C LEU A 482 -16.02 2.97 2.66
N ILE A 483 -16.33 3.16 1.37
CA ILE A 483 -16.29 4.50 0.75
C ILE A 483 -17.60 5.28 0.88
N GLY A 484 -18.72 4.63 1.18
CA GLY A 484 -20.03 5.29 1.38
C GLY A 484 -20.91 5.29 0.15
#